data_b42f60b05dcec2bc349b21dc1e0b007a
#
_entry.id   b42f60b05dcec2bc349b21dc1e0b007a
#
_cell.length_a   1.000
_cell.length_b   1.000
_cell.length_c   1.000
_cell.angle_alpha   90.00
_cell.angle_beta   90.00
_cell.angle_gamma   90.00
#
_symmetry.space_group_name_H-M   'P 1'
#
loop_
_entity.id
_entity.type
_entity.pdbx_description
1 polymer ?
#
loop_
_entity_poly.entity_id
_entity_poly.type
_entity_poly.pdbx_seq_one_letter_code
_entity_poly.pdbx_strand_id
1 'polypeptide(L)'
;MPNSKLGRRDQILQALAAMLEQGPDTRITTAKLANEVGVSEAALYRHFPSKTKMFEALIEFVEATLFTRISRIIEEKPNSLD
;
A
#
# COMPACT_ATOMS: atom_id res chain seq x y z
N MET A 1 2.08 15.82 -9.35
CA MET A 1 1.37 14.62 -8.96
C MET A 1 2.18 13.81 -8.00
N PRO A 2 1.65 13.59 -6.84
CA PRO A 2 2.41 12.86 -5.82
C PRO A 2 2.76 11.44 -6.23
N ASN A 3 1.94 10.82 -7.05
CA ASN A 3 2.19 9.44 -7.42
C ASN A 3 3.37 9.26 -8.35
N SER A 4 3.81 10.34 -8.99
CA SER A 4 4.92 10.20 -9.90
C SER A 4 6.23 9.87 -9.21
N LYS A 5 6.29 10.12 -7.90
CA LYS A 5 7.49 9.82 -7.13
C LYS A 5 7.50 8.43 -6.53
N LEU A 6 6.40 7.73 -6.64
CA LEU A 6 6.32 6.38 -6.10
C LEU A 6 6.88 5.39 -7.10
N GLY A 7 7.66 4.44 -6.60
CA GLY A 7 8.07 3.33 -7.43
C GLY A 7 6.90 2.44 -7.76
N ARG A 8 7.09 1.57 -8.73
CA ARG A 8 6.03 0.66 -9.14
C ARG A 8 5.59 -0.22 -7.97
N ARG A 9 6.54 -0.65 -7.15
CA ARG A 9 6.23 -1.48 -5.99
C ARG A 9 5.26 -0.78 -5.06
N ASP A 10 5.49 0.50 -4.78
CA ASP A 10 4.62 1.24 -3.88
C ASP A 10 3.26 1.49 -4.50
N GLN A 11 3.22 1.70 -5.81
CA GLN A 11 1.94 1.85 -6.51
C GLN A 11 1.08 0.60 -6.38
N ILE A 12 1.72 -0.56 -6.47
CA ILE A 12 1.02 -1.83 -6.33
C ILE A 12 0.45 -1.94 -4.91
N LEU A 13 1.25 -1.59 -3.91
CA LEU A 13 0.81 -1.69 -2.53
C LEU A 13 -0.31 -0.70 -2.22
N GLN A 14 -0.25 0.49 -2.80
CA GLN A 14 -1.35 1.45 -2.63
C GLN A 14 -2.63 0.93 -3.25
N ALA A 15 -2.55 0.35 -4.43
CA ALA A 15 -3.74 -0.19 -5.08
C ALA A 15 -4.32 -1.35 -4.27
N LEU A 16 -3.44 -2.19 -3.73
CA LEU A 16 -3.90 -3.31 -2.91
C LEU A 16 -4.61 -2.80 -1.66
N ALA A 17 -4.04 -1.81 -1.01
CA ALA A 17 -4.65 -1.23 0.18
C ALA A 17 -6.01 -0.64 -0.14
N ALA A 18 -6.12 0.06 -1.25
CA ALA A 18 -7.39 0.66 -1.66
C ALA A 18 -8.44 -0.41 -1.93
N MET A 19 -8.04 -1.51 -2.53
CA MET A 19 -8.98 -2.60 -2.80
C MET A 19 -9.47 -3.25 -1.51
N LEU A 20 -8.59 -3.34 -0.52
CA LEU A 20 -8.99 -3.89 0.78
C LEU A 20 -9.97 -2.98 1.49
N GLU A 21 -9.86 -1.69 1.29
CA GLU A 21 -10.77 -0.74 1.91
C GLU A 21 -12.18 -0.81 1.36
N GLN A 22 -12.34 -1.41 0.20
CA GLN A 22 -13.66 -1.51 -0.41
C GLN A 22 -14.58 -2.47 0.33
N GLY A 23 -14.03 -3.25 1.23
CA GLY A 23 -14.84 -4.08 2.06
C GLY A 23 -14.57 -5.56 1.92
N PRO A 24 -15.11 -6.35 2.83
CA PRO A 24 -14.83 -7.80 2.84
C PRO A 24 -15.45 -8.53 1.67
N ASP A 25 -16.45 -7.96 1.04
CA ASP A 25 -17.10 -8.62 -0.10
C ASP A 25 -16.28 -8.52 -1.37
N THR A 26 -15.29 -7.67 -1.38
CA THR A 26 -14.47 -7.48 -2.56
C THR A 26 -13.45 -8.61 -2.67
N ARG A 27 -13.51 -9.35 -3.76
CA ARG A 27 -12.54 -10.41 -3.97
C ARG A 27 -11.30 -9.82 -4.64
N ILE A 28 -10.17 -10.01 -4.01
CA ILE A 28 -8.91 -9.50 -4.49
C ILE A 28 -8.16 -10.61 -5.21
N THR A 29 -7.93 -10.41 -6.49
CA THR A 29 -7.14 -11.34 -7.29
C THR A 29 -5.95 -10.60 -7.86
N THR A 30 -4.91 -11.37 -8.23
CA THR A 30 -3.75 -10.73 -8.83
C THR A 30 -4.09 -10.12 -10.18
N ALA A 31 -5.03 -10.74 -10.91
CA ALA A 31 -5.46 -10.17 -12.18
C ALA A 31 -6.12 -8.82 -11.99
N LYS A 32 -7.00 -8.72 -11.00
CA LYS A 32 -7.70 -7.48 -10.72
C LYS A 32 -6.73 -6.42 -10.26
N LEU A 33 -5.80 -6.79 -9.40
CA LEU A 33 -4.80 -5.86 -8.91
C LEU A 33 -3.91 -5.36 -10.04
N ALA A 34 -3.47 -6.25 -10.90
CA ALA A 34 -2.64 -5.86 -12.03
C ALA A 34 -3.38 -4.89 -12.93
N ASN A 35 -4.66 -5.14 -13.15
CA ASN A 35 -5.47 -4.26 -13.98
C ASN A 35 -5.59 -2.87 -13.35
N GLU A 36 -5.78 -2.82 -12.03
CA GLU A 36 -5.88 -1.54 -11.33
C GLU A 36 -4.62 -0.72 -11.44
N VAL A 37 -3.49 -1.38 -11.35
CA VAL A 37 -2.19 -0.70 -11.42
C VAL A 37 -1.82 -0.38 -12.86
N GLY A 38 -2.36 -1.13 -13.81
CA GLY A 38 -2.04 -0.94 -15.21
C GLY A 38 -0.80 -1.70 -15.65
N VAL A 39 -0.57 -2.87 -15.04
CA VAL A 39 0.56 -3.72 -15.39
C VAL A 39 0.05 -5.13 -15.67
N SER A 40 0.92 -5.95 -16.23
CA SER A 40 0.58 -7.36 -16.42
C SER A 40 0.77 -8.13 -15.12
N GLU A 41 0.12 -9.29 -15.04
CA GLU A 41 0.35 -10.15 -13.88
C GLU A 41 1.80 -10.58 -13.76
N ALA A 42 2.46 -10.78 -14.89
CA ALA A 42 3.88 -11.16 -14.87
C ALA A 42 4.71 -10.05 -14.22
N ALA A 43 4.41 -8.80 -14.54
CA ALA A 43 5.12 -7.68 -13.94
C ALA A 43 4.84 -7.63 -12.44
N LEU A 44 3.60 -7.91 -12.05
CA LEU A 44 3.24 -7.93 -10.64
C LEU A 44 4.08 -8.96 -9.89
N TYR A 45 4.20 -10.15 -10.46
CA TYR A 45 4.96 -11.23 -9.81
C TYR A 45 6.46 -10.97 -9.81
N ARG A 46 6.93 -10.08 -10.67
CA ARG A 46 8.33 -9.67 -10.59
C ARG A 46 8.62 -8.90 -9.32
N HIS A 47 7.67 -8.10 -8.91
CA HIS A 47 7.83 -7.32 -7.68
C HIS A 47 7.51 -8.16 -6.45
N PHE A 48 6.54 -9.03 -6.56
CA PHE A 48 6.08 -9.83 -5.44
C PHE A 48 5.91 -11.27 -5.90
N PRO A 49 6.92 -12.12 -5.65
CA PRO A 49 6.91 -13.49 -6.19
C PRO A 49 5.74 -14.34 -5.75
N SER A 50 5.11 -14.00 -4.63
CA SER A 50 3.96 -14.75 -4.16
C SER A 50 2.99 -13.81 -3.50
N LYS A 51 1.75 -14.28 -3.34
CA LYS A 51 0.73 -13.52 -2.67
C LYS A 51 1.13 -13.23 -1.23
N THR A 52 1.75 -14.21 -0.57
CA THR A 52 2.21 -14.02 0.79
C THR A 52 3.22 -12.88 0.88
N LYS A 53 4.16 -12.86 -0.05
CA LYS A 53 5.14 -11.77 -0.06
C LYS A 53 4.50 -10.43 -0.29
N MET A 54 3.46 -10.40 -1.12
CA MET A 54 2.73 -9.18 -1.40
C MET A 54 2.06 -8.66 -0.14
N PHE A 55 1.39 -9.52 0.60
CA PHE A 55 0.70 -9.09 1.82
C PHE A 55 1.68 -8.74 2.92
N GLU A 56 2.81 -9.43 3.00
CA GLU A 56 3.85 -9.03 3.94
C GLU A 56 4.34 -7.62 3.65
N ALA A 57 4.57 -7.32 2.38
CA ALA A 57 5.01 -5.99 1.99
C ALA A 57 3.95 -4.95 2.28
N LEU A 58 2.68 -5.32 2.09
CA LEU A 58 1.59 -4.40 2.39
C LEU A 58 1.56 -4.05 3.88
N ILE A 59 1.74 -5.04 4.73
CA ILE A 59 1.73 -4.79 6.16
C ILE A 59 2.85 -3.82 6.52
N GLU A 60 4.04 -4.03 5.97
CA GLU A 60 5.15 -3.12 6.22
C GLU A 60 4.85 -1.72 5.70
N PHE A 61 4.23 -1.65 4.54
CA PHE A 61 3.89 -0.37 3.93
C PHE A 61 2.90 0.39 4.79
N VAL A 62 1.88 -0.28 5.27
CA VAL A 62 0.87 0.35 6.11
C VAL A 62 1.47 0.79 7.43
N GLU A 63 2.29 -0.07 8.03
CA GLU A 63 2.94 0.28 9.29
C GLU A 63 3.84 1.49 9.15
N ALA A 64 4.59 1.57 8.08
CA ALA A 64 5.48 2.70 7.86
C ALA A 64 4.68 3.99 7.67
N THR A 65 3.59 3.90 6.89
CA THR A 65 2.74 5.07 6.66
C THR A 65 2.09 5.53 7.96
N LEU A 66 1.58 4.59 8.73
CA LEU A 66 0.93 4.91 9.99
C LEU A 66 1.91 5.51 10.98
N PHE A 67 3.08 4.90 11.06
CA PHE A 67 4.12 5.41 11.96
C PHE A 67 4.49 6.85 11.60
N THR A 68 4.63 7.12 10.33
CA THR A 68 4.96 8.48 9.88
C THR A 68 3.87 9.46 10.29
N ARG A 69 2.62 9.08 10.12
CA ARG A 69 1.51 9.95 10.51
C ARG A 69 1.48 10.21 12.01
N ILE A 70 1.68 9.17 12.79
CA ILE A 70 1.66 9.31 14.24
C ILE A 70 2.81 10.20 14.69
N SER A 71 3.99 10.00 14.13
CA SER A 71 5.15 10.82 14.48
C SER A 71 4.90 12.28 14.16
N ARG A 72 4.27 12.54 13.00
CA ARG A 72 3.98 13.90 12.59
C ARG A 72 2.99 14.56 13.52
N ILE A 73 1.96 13.83 13.92
CA ILE A 73 0.96 14.36 14.85
C ILE A 73 1.61 14.72 16.19
N ILE A 74 2.47 13.84 16.68
CA ILE A 74 3.14 14.09 17.95
C ILE A 74 4.03 15.32 17.85
N GLU A 75 4.72 15.47 16.73
CA GLU A 75 5.59 16.62 16.55
C GLU A 75 4.82 17.92 16.41
N GLU A 76 3.65 17.86 15.80
CA GLU A 76 2.86 19.06 15.61
C GLU A 76 2.14 19.50 16.86
N LYS A 77 2.04 18.62 17.85
CA LYS A 77 1.38 18.95 19.09
C LYS A 77 2.28 18.65 20.29
N PRO A 78 3.44 19.24 20.31
CA PRO A 78 4.39 18.91 21.40
C PRO A 78 3.91 19.37 22.76
N ASN A 79 3.08 20.35 22.79
CA ASN A 79 2.63 20.94 24.07
C ASN A 79 1.23 20.55 24.44
N SER A 80 0.70 19.53 23.81
CA SER A 80 -0.67 19.15 24.05
C SER A 80 -0.91 18.69 25.49
N LEU A 81 0.10 18.27 26.16
CA LEU A 81 -0.05 17.81 27.54
C LEU A 81 0.12 18.90 28.57
N ASP A 82 0.51 20.06 28.15
CA ASP A 82 0.66 21.21 29.08
C ASP A 82 -0.67 21.93 29.27
#